data_29af22f204a1c39280797167e3f567af
#
_entry.id   29af22f204a1c39280797167e3f567af
#
_cell.length_a   1.000
_cell.length_b   1.000
_cell.length_c   1.000
_cell.angle_alpha   90.00
_cell.angle_beta   90.00
_cell.angle_gamma   90.00
#
_symmetry.space_group_name_H-M   'P 1'
#
loop_
_entity.id
_entity.type
_entity.pdbx_description
1 polymer ?
#
loop_
_entity_poly.entity_id
_entity_poly.type
_entity_poly.pdbx_seq_one_letter_code
_entity_poly.pdbx_strand_id
1 'polypeptide(L)'
;MKKMISVLLVLAMALTLVACGSSTAAPAATEAPKADAPAATEAPAASGEKVTVTMLTAQYGKQTAQWWADFAEKFNSEHDDIEVVVDCVSWNDIYTVVNTRVANGEAPDLLNIDVFADYQADGLLLPAKDWVSDETYAKFYPSFLDQSVVDGTVWAVPDLASARALYYNKDILDAAGVSVPTTWEELKAACEAIKAKNPDVYPWGVDMTTDEGQACFAYYAWNNGGGFVDDEGNWTLNSPENVEAVNFVVGLVKDGLTNTDPTTETRYDLQEMFAAGKLAMMIGPNQISKYCKENGGVNFGIASIPTNGDKAGASVGVMDRFMCFDNGYTDAELAAITTVIDTFYDDQPYADWVLMEDFLPATSTGAELCAAANPDMTAWIDVVGSSKFYPTAKAEWADVKQGVIDVEQQVLLGGDAQELLDNLQEEIAG
;
A
#
# COMPACT_ATOMS: atom_id res chain seq x y z
N MET A 1 13.67 48.52 -1.60
CA MET A 1 14.83 49.11 -0.92
C MET A 1 15.21 48.22 0.25
N LYS A 2 16.47 47.87 0.31
CA LYS A 2 17.30 47.11 1.27
C LYS A 2 17.13 45.59 1.16
N LYS A 3 17.85 44.88 0.47
CA LYS A 3 19.27 44.47 0.19
C LYS A 3 20.19 44.44 1.42
N MET A 4 20.82 43.24 1.53
CA MET A 4 22.11 42.92 2.15
C MET A 4 22.12 42.66 3.66
N ILE A 5 22.64 41.55 4.04
CA ILE A 5 23.93 41.15 4.61
C ILE A 5 23.63 39.85 5.38
N SER A 6 24.27 38.73 5.25
CA SER A 6 25.67 38.47 5.47
C SER A 6 26.11 37.10 4.94
N VAL A 7 27.22 37.16 4.32
CA VAL A 7 28.20 36.13 3.98
C VAL A 7 29.16 35.94 5.16
N LEU A 8 29.78 34.77 5.23
CA LEU A 8 30.97 34.34 5.99
C LEU A 8 30.80 33.75 7.38
N LEU A 9 31.00 32.43 7.43
CA LEU A 9 32.06 31.87 8.31
C LEU A 9 32.56 30.54 7.72
N VAL A 10 33.55 30.62 6.87
CA VAL A 10 34.52 29.56 6.55
C VAL A 10 35.83 29.97 7.25
N LEU A 11 36.40 29.08 8.11
CA LEU A 11 37.85 28.90 8.36
C LEU A 11 37.98 27.83 9.44
N ALA A 12 38.42 26.66 9.05
CA ALA A 12 39.83 26.22 9.08
C ALA A 12 40.28 25.68 10.46
N MET A 13 40.51 24.39 10.54
CA MET A 13 41.59 23.83 11.37
C MET A 13 42.27 22.71 10.63
N ALA A 14 43.45 23.06 10.10
CA ALA A 14 44.45 22.13 9.55
C ALA A 14 45.61 22.05 10.53
N LEU A 15 46.25 20.87 10.56
CA LEU A 15 47.64 20.59 10.93
C LEU A 15 48.04 20.61 12.43
N THR A 16 48.42 19.41 12.91
CA THR A 16 49.77 19.22 13.48
C THR A 16 50.24 17.76 13.28
N LEU A 17 51.22 17.64 12.40
CA LEU A 17 52.21 16.55 12.32
C LEU A 17 53.30 16.82 13.38
N VAL A 18 53.66 15.80 14.16
CA VAL A 18 55.03 15.71 14.69
C VAL A 18 55.48 14.27 14.64
N ALA A 19 56.52 14.06 13.88
CA ALA A 19 57.31 12.84 13.80
C ALA A 19 58.31 12.75 14.95
N CYS A 20 58.59 11.54 15.39
CA CYS A 20 59.90 11.15 15.94
C CYS A 20 60.17 9.70 15.69
N GLY A 21 61.21 9.44 14.89
CA GLY A 21 61.77 8.17 14.62
C GLY A 21 62.81 7.73 15.65
N SER A 22 63.08 6.45 15.73
CA SER A 22 64.42 5.93 15.98
C SER A 22 64.48 4.45 15.58
N SER A 23 65.48 4.19 14.79
CA SER A 23 65.98 2.93 14.27
C SER A 23 66.64 2.08 15.34
N THR A 24 66.50 0.76 15.29
CA THR A 24 67.60 -0.16 15.63
C THR A 24 67.47 -1.53 14.90
N ALA A 25 68.61 -2.01 14.54
CA ALA A 25 68.94 -3.06 13.59
C ALA A 25 68.50 -4.47 13.95
N ALA A 26 68.44 -5.30 12.88
CA ALA A 26 68.32 -6.76 12.94
C ALA A 26 69.61 -7.46 13.42
N PRO A 27 69.56 -8.69 13.87
CA PRO A 27 70.54 -9.65 13.48
C PRO A 27 69.98 -10.92 12.83
N ALA A 28 70.90 -11.59 12.14
CA ALA A 28 70.82 -12.54 11.09
C ALA A 28 70.22 -13.93 11.42
N ALA A 29 69.97 -14.62 10.32
CA ALA A 29 69.45 -15.98 10.14
C ALA A 29 70.21 -17.10 10.86
N THR A 30 69.42 -18.13 11.23
CA THR A 30 69.96 -19.52 11.39
C THR A 30 68.98 -20.50 10.74
N GLU A 31 69.45 -21.19 9.72
CA GLU A 31 68.77 -22.32 9.06
C GLU A 31 68.72 -23.55 9.97
N ALA A 32 67.62 -24.30 9.94
CA ALA A 32 67.54 -25.73 10.20
C ALA A 32 66.15 -26.28 9.95
N PRO A 33 65.86 -27.58 9.82
CA PRO A 33 65.85 -28.30 8.57
C PRO A 33 64.46 -28.72 8.13
N LYS A 34 64.28 -29.07 6.83
CA LYS A 34 63.09 -29.60 6.20
C LYS A 34 62.60 -30.89 6.91
N ALA A 35 61.34 -30.86 7.32
CA ALA A 35 60.57 -32.10 7.57
C ALA A 35 59.35 -32.05 6.56
N ASP A 36 59.17 -33.22 5.90
CA ASP A 36 58.10 -33.46 4.92
C ASP A 36 56.73 -33.21 5.55
N ALA A 37 55.97 -32.35 4.94
CA ALA A 37 54.57 -32.12 5.27
C ALA A 37 53.67 -33.12 4.51
N PRO A 38 52.64 -33.69 5.15
CA PRO A 38 51.61 -34.46 4.47
C PRO A 38 50.77 -33.52 3.56
N ALA A 39 50.29 -34.08 2.44
CA ALA A 39 49.45 -33.38 1.47
C ALA A 39 48.31 -32.62 2.15
N ALA A 40 48.24 -31.33 1.89
CA ALA A 40 47.12 -30.50 2.27
C ALA A 40 45.89 -31.01 1.55
N THR A 41 44.92 -31.45 2.33
CA THR A 41 43.53 -31.56 1.88
C THR A 41 43.11 -30.16 1.47
N GLU A 42 42.69 -29.98 0.22
CA GLU A 42 42.09 -28.73 -0.25
C GLU A 42 40.97 -28.33 0.71
N ALA A 43 41.11 -27.17 1.31
CA ALA A 43 40.01 -26.51 2.00
C ALA A 43 38.90 -26.22 0.98
N PRO A 44 37.62 -26.31 1.35
CA PRO A 44 36.52 -25.88 0.48
C PRO A 44 36.81 -24.48 -0.01
N ALA A 45 36.58 -24.26 -1.31
CA ALA A 45 36.71 -22.96 -1.93
C ALA A 45 35.96 -21.90 -1.09
N ALA A 46 36.59 -20.74 -0.94
CA ALA A 46 35.97 -19.59 -0.33
C ALA A 46 34.58 -19.38 -0.94
N SER A 47 33.57 -19.25 -0.09
CA SER A 47 32.21 -18.82 -0.49
C SER A 47 32.33 -17.59 -1.35
N GLY A 48 31.80 -17.65 -2.58
CA GLY A 48 31.64 -16.47 -3.45
C GLY A 48 30.88 -15.36 -2.69
N GLU A 49 31.10 -14.14 -3.09
CA GLU A 49 30.34 -12.98 -2.58
C GLU A 49 28.84 -13.29 -2.77
N LYS A 50 28.04 -13.14 -1.69
CA LYS A 50 26.59 -13.38 -1.76
C LYS A 50 25.95 -12.36 -2.70
N VAL A 51 24.94 -12.78 -3.47
CA VAL A 51 24.08 -11.87 -4.19
C VAL A 51 23.10 -11.24 -3.19
N THR A 52 23.11 -9.91 -3.11
CA THR A 52 22.17 -9.20 -2.24
C THR A 52 20.93 -8.80 -3.04
N VAL A 53 19.76 -9.16 -2.53
CA VAL A 53 18.46 -8.73 -3.06
C VAL A 53 17.83 -7.73 -2.07
N THR A 54 17.55 -6.53 -2.53
CA THR A 54 16.97 -5.46 -1.73
C THR A 54 15.46 -5.35 -1.96
N MET A 55 14.70 -5.27 -0.88
CA MET A 55 13.25 -5.10 -0.93
C MET A 55 12.84 -3.81 -0.19
N LEU A 56 11.91 -3.06 -0.76
CA LEU A 56 11.22 -1.97 -0.11
C LEU A 56 9.74 -2.31 -0.01
N THR A 57 9.23 -2.43 1.20
CA THR A 57 7.87 -2.91 1.46
C THR A 57 7.05 -1.91 2.28
N ALA A 58 5.75 -1.84 2.00
CA ALA A 58 4.83 -1.02 2.77
C ALA A 58 4.55 -1.64 4.15
N GLN A 59 4.38 -0.79 5.16
CA GLN A 59 3.97 -1.20 6.49
C GLN A 59 2.44 -1.19 6.60
N TYR A 60 1.82 -2.37 6.68
CA TYR A 60 0.37 -2.53 6.79
C TYR A 60 -0.14 -2.46 8.23
N GLY A 61 0.62 -3.01 9.17
CA GLY A 61 0.26 -3.09 10.57
C GLY A 61 1.46 -3.01 11.51
N LYS A 62 1.21 -3.20 12.80
CA LYS A 62 2.29 -3.14 13.82
C LYS A 62 3.28 -4.30 13.73
N GLN A 63 2.87 -5.41 13.12
CA GLN A 63 3.68 -6.63 13.04
C GLN A 63 4.43 -6.75 11.70
N THR A 64 4.08 -5.95 10.70
CA THR A 64 4.64 -6.01 9.34
C THR A 64 6.16 -5.99 9.32
N ALA A 65 6.78 -5.00 9.97
CA ALA A 65 8.24 -4.86 9.99
C ALA A 65 8.93 -6.04 10.68
N GLN A 66 8.33 -6.59 11.75
CA GLN A 66 8.88 -7.77 12.43
C GLN A 66 8.75 -9.01 11.57
N TRP A 67 7.61 -9.19 10.88
CA TRP A 67 7.42 -10.32 9.98
C TRP A 67 8.46 -10.34 8.85
N TRP A 68 8.72 -9.17 8.24
CA TRP A 68 9.75 -9.04 7.20
C TRP A 68 11.16 -9.29 7.73
N ALA A 69 11.45 -8.86 8.96
CA ALA A 69 12.73 -9.17 9.60
C ALA A 69 12.91 -10.69 9.83
N ASP A 70 11.86 -11.36 10.32
CA ASP A 70 11.85 -12.81 10.56
C ASP A 70 11.95 -13.59 9.22
N PHE A 71 11.26 -13.13 8.16
CA PHE A 71 11.39 -13.68 6.81
C PHE A 71 12.84 -13.59 6.30
N ALA A 72 13.44 -12.38 6.39
CA ALA A 72 14.82 -12.17 5.95
C ALA A 72 15.81 -13.01 6.76
N GLU A 73 15.67 -13.09 8.09
CA GLU A 73 16.54 -13.91 8.94
C GLU A 73 16.44 -15.39 8.55
N LYS A 74 15.22 -15.91 8.38
CA LYS A 74 14.99 -17.30 7.96
C LYS A 74 15.59 -17.56 6.59
N PHE A 75 15.24 -16.75 5.58
CA PHE A 75 15.75 -16.88 4.22
C PHE A 75 17.28 -16.89 4.19
N ASN A 76 17.92 -15.90 4.83
CA ASN A 76 19.37 -15.75 4.88
C ASN A 76 20.08 -16.91 5.61
N SER A 77 19.37 -17.61 6.51
CA SER A 77 19.90 -18.81 7.19
C SER A 77 19.80 -20.08 6.32
N GLU A 78 18.89 -20.11 5.35
CA GLU A 78 18.64 -21.24 4.45
C GLU A 78 19.41 -21.12 3.12
N HIS A 79 19.94 -19.92 2.79
CA HIS A 79 20.67 -19.61 1.56
C HIS A 79 22.08 -19.06 1.86
N ASP A 80 23.11 -19.81 1.48
CA ASP A 80 24.49 -19.41 1.71
C ASP A 80 25.03 -18.41 0.68
N ASP A 81 24.40 -18.35 -0.50
CA ASP A 81 24.79 -17.58 -1.69
C ASP A 81 23.91 -16.36 -1.98
N ILE A 82 22.79 -16.21 -1.29
CA ILE A 82 21.87 -15.07 -1.43
C ILE A 82 21.70 -14.40 -0.06
N GLU A 83 21.57 -13.09 -0.06
CA GLU A 83 21.18 -12.28 1.10
C GLU A 83 20.01 -11.38 0.73
N VAL A 84 18.89 -11.51 1.45
CA VAL A 84 17.76 -10.58 1.30
C VAL A 84 17.82 -9.51 2.39
N VAL A 85 17.63 -8.26 1.98
CA VAL A 85 17.55 -7.07 2.86
C VAL A 85 16.23 -6.40 2.63
N VAL A 86 15.42 -6.25 3.68
CA VAL A 86 14.08 -5.66 3.59
C VAL A 86 14.00 -4.37 4.39
N ASP A 87 13.62 -3.29 3.71
CA ASP A 87 13.21 -2.03 4.32
C ASP A 87 11.67 -1.97 4.37
N CYS A 88 11.10 -1.88 5.57
CA CYS A 88 9.66 -1.72 5.76
C CYS A 88 9.36 -0.27 6.13
N VAL A 89 8.55 0.43 5.31
CA VAL A 89 8.30 1.87 5.42
C VAL A 89 6.80 2.14 5.50
N SER A 90 6.40 3.13 6.32
CA SER A 90 4.99 3.50 6.46
C SER A 90 4.37 3.96 5.14
N TRP A 91 3.06 3.75 4.96
CA TRP A 91 2.33 4.26 3.79
C TRP A 91 2.41 5.77 3.63
N ASN A 92 2.59 6.53 4.72
CA ASN A 92 2.77 7.98 4.65
C ASN A 92 4.09 8.42 4.00
N ASP A 93 5.10 7.55 4.02
CA ASP A 93 6.45 7.91 3.62
C ASP A 93 6.95 7.13 2.39
N ILE A 94 6.39 5.95 2.10
CA ILE A 94 6.96 4.99 1.15
C ILE A 94 7.09 5.55 -0.26
N TYR A 95 6.11 6.33 -0.75
CA TYR A 95 6.18 6.97 -2.07
C TYR A 95 7.33 7.98 -2.16
N THR A 96 7.52 8.78 -1.10
CA THR A 96 8.64 9.74 -1.03
C THR A 96 9.98 9.01 -1.01
N VAL A 97 10.06 7.91 -0.25
CA VAL A 97 11.27 7.09 -0.13
C VAL A 97 11.62 6.43 -1.46
N VAL A 98 10.69 5.74 -2.11
CA VAL A 98 10.96 5.07 -3.37
C VAL A 98 11.31 6.06 -4.48
N ASN A 99 10.55 7.17 -4.63
CA ASN A 99 10.82 8.17 -5.65
C ASN A 99 12.20 8.83 -5.45
N THR A 100 12.60 9.04 -4.19
CA THR A 100 13.96 9.56 -3.88
C THR A 100 15.04 8.57 -4.28
N ARG A 101 14.87 7.27 -3.97
CA ARG A 101 15.84 6.22 -4.36
C ARG A 101 15.94 6.10 -5.87
N VAL A 102 14.82 6.05 -6.57
CA VAL A 102 14.77 6.00 -8.05
C VAL A 102 15.48 7.19 -8.67
N ALA A 103 15.21 8.41 -8.19
CA ALA A 103 15.85 9.63 -8.69
C ALA A 103 17.38 9.64 -8.46
N ASN A 104 17.85 8.94 -7.43
CA ASN A 104 19.28 8.81 -7.13
C ASN A 104 19.95 7.62 -7.87
N GLY A 105 19.20 6.80 -8.59
CA GLY A 105 19.70 5.55 -9.20
C GLY A 105 19.95 4.45 -8.17
N GLU A 106 19.22 4.44 -7.06
CA GLU A 106 19.27 3.49 -5.94
C GLU A 106 17.93 2.76 -5.79
N ALA A 107 17.23 2.48 -6.91
CA ALA A 107 15.97 1.74 -6.88
C ALA A 107 16.14 0.40 -6.17
N PRO A 108 15.18 -0.04 -5.33
CA PRO A 108 15.22 -1.39 -4.76
C PRO A 108 15.08 -2.42 -5.88
N ASP A 109 15.52 -3.65 -5.64
CA ASP A 109 15.27 -4.73 -6.60
C ASP A 109 13.79 -5.07 -6.65
N LEU A 110 13.15 -5.20 -5.50
CA LEU A 110 11.72 -5.47 -5.36
C LEU A 110 11.03 -4.35 -4.56
N LEU A 111 9.92 -3.85 -5.08
CA LEU A 111 9.06 -2.86 -4.42
C LEU A 111 7.66 -3.46 -4.19
N ASN A 112 7.13 -3.28 -2.99
CA ASN A 112 5.76 -3.66 -2.64
C ASN A 112 4.91 -2.43 -2.33
N ILE A 113 4.06 -2.01 -3.30
CA ILE A 113 3.06 -0.94 -3.17
C ILE A 113 1.89 -1.17 -4.14
N ASP A 114 0.91 -0.24 -4.17
CA ASP A 114 -0.30 -0.29 -5.01
C ASP A 114 -0.10 0.21 -6.45
N VAL A 115 0.83 1.15 -6.69
CA VAL A 115 1.08 1.78 -8.00
C VAL A 115 2.30 1.15 -8.68
N PHE A 116 2.29 1.09 -10.02
CA PHE A 116 3.41 0.56 -10.81
C PHE A 116 3.54 1.21 -12.21
N ALA A 117 2.44 1.75 -12.73
CA ALA A 117 2.35 2.08 -14.16
C ALA A 117 3.20 3.28 -14.58
N ASP A 118 3.44 4.23 -13.69
CA ASP A 118 4.38 5.34 -13.86
C ASP A 118 5.82 4.84 -13.99
N TYR A 119 6.27 3.93 -13.11
CA TYR A 119 7.59 3.30 -13.24
C TYR A 119 7.71 2.46 -14.52
N GLN A 120 6.62 1.80 -14.92
CA GLN A 120 6.58 1.05 -16.18
C GLN A 120 6.67 1.97 -17.40
N ALA A 121 5.93 3.08 -17.41
CA ALA A 121 5.95 4.06 -18.50
C ALA A 121 7.33 4.72 -18.66
N ASP A 122 8.05 4.90 -17.56
CA ASP A 122 9.43 5.39 -17.55
C ASP A 122 10.47 4.31 -17.97
N GLY A 123 10.02 3.07 -18.21
CA GLY A 123 10.88 1.95 -18.61
C GLY A 123 11.78 1.44 -17.50
N LEU A 124 11.37 1.57 -16.24
CA LEU A 124 12.16 1.23 -15.06
C LEU A 124 11.89 -0.18 -14.54
N LEU A 125 10.87 -0.88 -15.05
CA LEU A 125 10.45 -2.18 -14.55
C LEU A 125 10.80 -3.31 -15.51
N LEU A 126 10.99 -4.51 -14.96
CA LEU A 126 11.05 -5.77 -15.69
C LEU A 126 9.66 -6.42 -15.80
N PRO A 127 9.33 -7.08 -16.93
CA PRO A 127 8.14 -7.91 -17.03
C PRO A 127 8.10 -8.97 -15.94
N ALA A 128 6.93 -9.23 -15.36
CA ALA A 128 6.78 -10.18 -14.25
C ALA A 128 7.36 -11.57 -14.53
N LYS A 129 7.25 -12.05 -15.79
CA LYS A 129 7.78 -13.37 -16.21
C LYS A 129 9.30 -13.47 -16.24
N ASP A 130 10.01 -12.37 -16.14
CA ASP A 130 11.48 -12.38 -16.14
C ASP A 130 12.06 -12.61 -14.74
N TRP A 131 11.25 -12.42 -13.68
CA TRP A 131 11.69 -12.52 -12.28
C TRP A 131 10.77 -13.34 -11.37
N VAL A 132 9.70 -13.93 -11.88
CA VAL A 132 8.80 -14.87 -11.18
C VAL A 132 8.78 -16.19 -11.94
N SER A 133 8.94 -17.32 -11.25
CA SER A 133 8.88 -18.62 -11.89
C SER A 133 7.49 -18.93 -12.48
N ASP A 134 7.43 -19.78 -13.51
CA ASP A 134 6.16 -20.23 -14.08
C ASP A 134 5.28 -20.94 -13.04
N GLU A 135 5.86 -21.61 -12.05
CA GLU A 135 5.15 -22.30 -10.96
C GLU A 135 4.44 -21.29 -10.06
N THR A 136 5.16 -20.29 -9.57
CA THR A 136 4.59 -19.22 -8.75
C THR A 136 3.58 -18.38 -9.52
N TYR A 137 3.92 -18.05 -10.78
CA TYR A 137 3.03 -17.27 -11.64
C TYR A 137 1.68 -17.95 -11.86
N ALA A 138 1.64 -19.28 -11.98
CA ALA A 138 0.40 -20.05 -12.17
C ALA A 138 -0.51 -20.09 -10.92
N LYS A 139 -0.02 -19.71 -9.74
CA LYS A 139 -0.82 -19.66 -8.52
C LYS A 139 -1.76 -18.44 -8.46
N PHE A 140 -1.42 -17.34 -9.16
CA PHE A 140 -2.19 -16.09 -9.11
C PHE A 140 -3.55 -16.22 -9.80
N TYR A 141 -4.55 -15.49 -9.27
CA TYR A 141 -5.82 -15.32 -9.96
C TYR A 141 -5.63 -14.48 -11.23
N PRO A 142 -6.09 -14.97 -12.42
CA PRO A 142 -5.96 -14.20 -13.67
C PRO A 142 -6.55 -12.78 -13.57
N SER A 143 -7.72 -12.64 -12.94
CA SER A 143 -8.37 -11.33 -12.76
C SER A 143 -7.54 -10.33 -11.95
N PHE A 144 -6.62 -10.81 -11.11
CA PHE A 144 -5.71 -9.96 -10.35
C PHE A 144 -4.47 -9.61 -11.17
N LEU A 145 -3.93 -10.55 -11.94
CA LEU A 145 -2.85 -10.27 -12.89
C LEU A 145 -3.28 -9.23 -13.94
N ASP A 146 -4.53 -9.31 -14.40
CA ASP A 146 -5.10 -8.38 -15.39
C ASP A 146 -5.03 -6.91 -14.92
N GLN A 147 -5.02 -6.66 -13.59
CA GLN A 147 -4.87 -5.32 -13.03
C GLN A 147 -3.45 -4.74 -13.15
N SER A 148 -2.48 -5.55 -13.60
CA SER A 148 -1.08 -5.16 -13.79
C SER A 148 -0.64 -5.30 -15.25
N VAL A 149 -1.60 -5.39 -16.19
CA VAL A 149 -1.32 -5.51 -17.63
C VAL A 149 -1.23 -4.14 -18.28
N VAL A 150 -0.10 -3.87 -18.93
CA VAL A 150 0.08 -2.76 -19.86
C VAL A 150 0.58 -3.34 -21.19
N ASP A 151 -0.07 -3.02 -22.30
CA ASP A 151 0.27 -3.50 -23.64
C ASP A 151 0.41 -5.03 -23.74
N GLY A 152 -0.46 -5.77 -23.04
CA GLY A 152 -0.48 -7.23 -23.02
C GLY A 152 0.62 -7.90 -22.21
N THR A 153 1.42 -7.12 -21.45
CA THR A 153 2.47 -7.60 -20.56
C THR A 153 2.10 -7.33 -19.12
N VAL A 154 2.28 -8.33 -18.24
CA VAL A 154 2.14 -8.17 -16.79
C VAL A 154 3.44 -7.59 -16.22
N TRP A 155 3.38 -6.48 -15.50
CA TRP A 155 4.54 -5.75 -14.98
C TRP A 155 4.72 -5.84 -13.46
N ALA A 156 3.68 -6.26 -12.76
CA ALA A 156 3.71 -6.47 -11.33
C ALA A 156 2.85 -7.68 -10.97
N VAL A 157 3.18 -8.38 -9.87
CA VAL A 157 2.39 -9.51 -9.38
C VAL A 157 1.62 -9.12 -8.11
N PRO A 158 0.37 -9.60 -7.94
CA PRO A 158 -0.46 -9.23 -6.82
C PRO A 158 0.07 -9.86 -5.52
N ASP A 159 0.20 -9.05 -4.47
CA ASP A 159 0.57 -9.52 -3.12
C ASP A 159 -0.68 -9.69 -2.25
N LEU A 160 -1.30 -8.61 -1.86
CA LEU A 160 -2.45 -8.55 -0.96
C LEU A 160 -3.63 -7.87 -1.64
N ALA A 161 -4.83 -8.37 -1.38
CA ALA A 161 -6.06 -7.71 -1.80
C ALA A 161 -6.94 -7.34 -0.61
N SER A 162 -7.76 -6.32 -0.76
CA SER A 162 -8.79 -5.95 0.21
C SER A 162 -10.05 -5.46 -0.50
N ALA A 163 -11.17 -5.53 0.19
CA ALA A 163 -12.44 -4.98 -0.27
C ALA A 163 -13.02 -4.06 0.79
N ARG A 164 -13.85 -3.10 0.39
CA ARG A 164 -14.48 -2.13 1.27
C ARG A 164 -15.96 -2.45 1.46
N ALA A 165 -16.44 -2.21 2.67
CA ALA A 165 -17.85 -2.33 3.02
C ALA A 165 -18.26 -1.25 4.04
N LEU A 166 -19.57 -1.07 4.19
CA LEU A 166 -20.13 -0.28 5.27
C LEU A 166 -20.04 -1.04 6.58
N TYR A 167 -19.31 -0.51 7.56
CA TYR A 167 -19.34 -0.90 8.95
C TYR A 167 -20.33 -0.04 9.71
N TYR A 168 -21.18 -0.65 10.55
CA TYR A 168 -22.13 0.07 11.37
C TYR A 168 -22.23 -0.50 12.78
N ASN A 169 -22.34 0.39 13.77
CA ASN A 169 -22.53 0.04 15.17
C ASN A 169 -24.03 -0.19 15.42
N LYS A 170 -24.39 -1.46 15.67
CA LYS A 170 -25.80 -1.88 15.86
C LYS A 170 -26.45 -1.18 17.03
N ASP A 171 -25.73 -1.04 18.16
CA ASP A 171 -26.29 -0.44 19.37
C ASP A 171 -26.60 1.05 19.19
N ILE A 172 -25.79 1.77 18.41
CA ILE A 172 -26.02 3.19 18.09
C ILE A 172 -27.20 3.35 17.14
N LEU A 173 -27.28 2.52 16.08
CA LEU A 173 -28.39 2.56 15.13
C LEU A 173 -29.73 2.22 15.84
N ASP A 174 -29.73 1.15 16.63
CA ASP A 174 -30.91 0.72 17.40
C ASP A 174 -31.38 1.83 18.39
N ALA A 175 -30.43 2.48 19.08
CA ALA A 175 -30.73 3.56 20.01
C ALA A 175 -31.31 4.80 19.31
N ALA A 176 -30.90 5.06 18.07
CA ALA A 176 -31.42 6.13 17.23
C ALA A 176 -32.74 5.75 16.51
N GLY A 177 -33.09 4.46 16.49
CA GLY A 177 -34.27 3.94 15.83
C GLY A 177 -34.15 3.97 14.29
N VAL A 178 -32.93 3.83 13.75
CA VAL A 178 -32.67 3.83 12.32
C VAL A 178 -32.23 2.45 11.83
N SER A 179 -32.60 2.14 10.60
CA SER A 179 -32.11 0.93 9.91
C SER A 179 -30.74 1.20 9.27
N VAL A 180 -30.05 0.12 8.88
CA VAL A 180 -28.82 0.22 8.07
C VAL A 180 -29.14 0.90 6.73
N PRO A 181 -28.50 2.04 6.40
CA PRO A 181 -28.81 2.75 5.16
C PRO A 181 -28.33 1.98 3.93
N THR A 182 -29.13 1.96 2.89
CA THR A 182 -28.82 1.38 1.58
C THR A 182 -28.68 2.44 0.48
N THR A 183 -29.20 3.64 0.75
CA THR A 183 -29.12 4.79 -0.17
C THR A 183 -28.52 6.01 0.52
N TRP A 184 -28.07 6.99 -0.27
CA TRP A 184 -27.54 8.25 0.24
C TRP A 184 -28.59 9.06 1.03
N GLU A 185 -29.86 9.03 0.58
CA GLU A 185 -30.96 9.66 1.31
C GLU A 185 -31.14 9.04 2.69
N GLU A 186 -31.16 7.70 2.75
CA GLU A 186 -31.26 6.96 4.03
C GLU A 186 -30.03 7.21 4.90
N LEU A 187 -28.81 7.27 4.31
CA LEU A 187 -27.58 7.56 5.02
C LEU A 187 -27.65 8.95 5.69
N LYS A 188 -28.01 9.97 4.94
CA LYS A 188 -28.15 11.34 5.49
C LYS A 188 -29.20 11.39 6.61
N ALA A 189 -30.36 10.79 6.40
CA ALA A 189 -31.43 10.72 7.41
C ALA A 189 -31.00 9.98 8.67
N ALA A 190 -30.27 8.86 8.51
CA ALA A 190 -29.71 8.12 9.64
C ALA A 190 -28.69 8.95 10.43
N CYS A 191 -27.79 9.65 9.72
CA CYS A 191 -26.80 10.53 10.34
C CYS A 191 -27.47 11.67 11.15
N GLU A 192 -28.49 12.31 10.60
CA GLU A 192 -29.26 13.35 11.29
C GLU A 192 -29.96 12.82 12.55
N ALA A 193 -30.57 11.64 12.47
CA ALA A 193 -31.23 11.00 13.60
C ALA A 193 -30.23 10.59 14.72
N ILE A 194 -29.08 10.02 14.35
CA ILE A 194 -28.02 9.66 15.28
C ILE A 194 -27.50 10.91 15.99
N LYS A 195 -27.19 11.97 15.23
CA LYS A 195 -26.68 13.24 15.77
C LYS A 195 -27.67 13.90 16.74
N ALA A 196 -28.96 13.88 16.39
CA ALA A 196 -30.02 14.39 17.25
C ALA A 196 -30.18 13.58 18.55
N LYS A 197 -29.98 12.26 18.49
CA LYS A 197 -30.12 11.35 19.61
C LYS A 197 -28.93 11.37 20.54
N ASN A 198 -27.70 11.40 19.98
CA ASN A 198 -26.46 11.40 20.72
C ASN A 198 -25.45 12.36 20.07
N PRO A 199 -25.43 13.64 20.50
CA PRO A 199 -24.53 14.66 19.92
C PRO A 199 -23.02 14.37 20.11
N ASP A 200 -22.66 13.49 21.03
CA ASP A 200 -21.28 13.12 21.35
C ASP A 200 -20.74 11.98 20.46
N VAL A 201 -21.60 11.41 19.59
CA VAL A 201 -21.24 10.38 18.62
C VAL A 201 -21.15 11.01 17.23
N TYR A 202 -20.09 10.70 16.51
CA TYR A 202 -19.97 11.02 15.10
C TYR A 202 -20.84 10.05 14.29
N PRO A 203 -21.80 10.54 13.46
CA PRO A 203 -22.67 9.63 12.71
C PRO A 203 -21.94 8.87 11.60
N TRP A 204 -21.01 9.55 10.89
CA TRP A 204 -20.37 9.07 9.69
C TRP A 204 -18.87 9.39 9.67
N GLY A 205 -18.05 8.41 9.28
CA GLY A 205 -16.61 8.57 9.12
C GLY A 205 -16.25 8.91 7.68
N VAL A 206 -15.47 9.98 7.50
CA VAL A 206 -14.93 10.45 6.22
C VAL A 206 -13.43 10.66 6.38
N ASP A 207 -12.65 10.14 5.44
CA ASP A 207 -11.21 10.34 5.32
C ASP A 207 -10.93 10.98 3.95
N MET A 208 -10.43 12.22 3.95
CA MET A 208 -9.97 12.98 2.78
C MET A 208 -8.45 13.22 2.85
N THR A 209 -7.72 12.36 3.57
CA THR A 209 -6.25 12.42 3.66
C THR A 209 -5.60 11.63 2.53
N THR A 210 -4.28 11.62 2.47
CA THR A 210 -3.51 10.80 1.52
C THR A 210 -3.59 9.30 1.83
N ASP A 211 -4.13 8.90 3.01
CA ASP A 211 -4.34 7.48 3.35
C ASP A 211 -5.47 6.86 2.50
N GLU A 212 -6.69 7.43 2.57
CA GLU A 212 -7.88 6.86 1.90
C GLU A 212 -8.72 7.88 1.11
N GLY A 213 -8.26 9.11 0.88
CA GLY A 213 -9.08 10.12 0.20
C GLY A 213 -9.50 9.73 -1.21
N GLN A 214 -8.62 9.07 -1.99
CA GLN A 214 -9.00 8.50 -3.29
C GLN A 214 -10.08 7.42 -3.17
N ALA A 215 -10.10 6.67 -2.06
CA ALA A 215 -11.16 5.72 -1.79
C ALA A 215 -12.45 6.42 -1.39
N CYS A 216 -12.36 7.52 -0.64
CA CYS A 216 -13.51 8.37 -0.34
C CYS A 216 -14.18 8.81 -1.65
N PHE A 217 -13.44 9.39 -2.59
CA PHE A 217 -13.97 9.71 -3.91
C PHE A 217 -14.63 8.50 -4.59
N ALA A 218 -13.95 7.35 -4.63
CA ALA A 218 -14.45 6.13 -5.28
C ALA A 218 -15.76 5.61 -4.64
N TYR A 219 -15.89 5.67 -3.30
CA TYR A 219 -17.10 5.20 -2.61
C TYR A 219 -18.36 5.90 -3.10
N TYR A 220 -18.26 7.19 -3.36
CA TYR A 220 -19.40 7.97 -3.83
C TYR A 220 -19.51 7.99 -5.35
N ALA A 221 -18.40 8.15 -6.08
CA ALA A 221 -18.42 8.19 -7.54
C ALA A 221 -18.98 6.89 -8.15
N TRP A 222 -18.45 5.72 -7.76
CA TRP A 222 -18.91 4.44 -8.29
C TRP A 222 -20.33 4.08 -7.87
N ASN A 223 -20.73 4.45 -6.66
CA ASN A 223 -22.09 4.22 -6.16
C ASN A 223 -23.10 5.29 -6.61
N ASN A 224 -22.65 6.22 -7.45
CA ASN A 224 -23.47 7.17 -8.21
C ASN A 224 -23.49 6.89 -9.73
N GLY A 225 -22.78 5.87 -10.19
CA GLY A 225 -22.66 5.53 -11.60
C GLY A 225 -21.56 6.30 -12.35
N GLY A 226 -20.76 7.08 -11.65
CA GLY A 226 -19.53 7.70 -12.13
C GLY A 226 -18.31 6.81 -11.94
N GLY A 227 -17.13 7.43 -11.87
CA GLY A 227 -15.85 6.75 -11.67
C GLY A 227 -14.68 7.51 -12.26
N PHE A 228 -13.54 6.83 -12.37
CA PHE A 228 -12.31 7.45 -12.87
C PHE A 228 -12.24 7.38 -14.39
N VAL A 229 -12.66 6.25 -14.98
CA VAL A 229 -12.59 5.98 -16.42
C VAL A 229 -13.91 5.41 -16.93
N ASP A 230 -14.16 5.57 -18.24
CA ASP A 230 -15.24 4.88 -18.94
C ASP A 230 -14.85 3.45 -19.37
N ASP A 231 -15.75 2.75 -20.04
CA ASP A 231 -15.53 1.36 -20.52
C ASP A 231 -14.43 1.27 -21.59
N GLU A 232 -14.11 2.39 -22.27
CA GLU A 232 -13.03 2.52 -23.24
C GLU A 232 -11.70 2.90 -22.59
N GLY A 233 -11.69 3.15 -21.27
CA GLY A 233 -10.52 3.53 -20.50
C GLY A 233 -10.15 5.02 -20.60
N ASN A 234 -11.03 5.89 -21.09
CA ASN A 234 -10.78 7.33 -21.08
C ASN A 234 -11.10 7.90 -19.68
N TRP A 235 -10.34 8.90 -19.26
CA TRP A 235 -10.61 9.60 -18.02
C TRP A 235 -11.96 10.34 -18.07
N THR A 236 -12.77 10.20 -17.01
CA THR A 236 -14.11 10.80 -16.88
C THR A 236 -14.27 11.50 -15.53
N LEU A 237 -13.19 12.13 -15.05
CA LEU A 237 -13.11 12.70 -13.70
C LEU A 237 -14.17 13.77 -13.43
N ASN A 238 -14.54 14.54 -14.46
CA ASN A 238 -15.49 15.65 -14.38
C ASN A 238 -16.94 15.28 -14.76
N SER A 239 -17.27 13.99 -14.75
CA SER A 239 -18.66 13.57 -15.05
C SER A 239 -19.66 14.19 -14.06
N PRO A 240 -20.92 14.45 -14.46
CA PRO A 240 -21.94 14.95 -13.56
C PRO A 240 -22.14 14.09 -12.32
N GLU A 241 -22.00 12.79 -12.45
CA GLU A 241 -22.08 11.81 -11.37
C GLU A 241 -20.96 12.01 -10.34
N ASN A 242 -19.74 12.30 -10.78
CA ASN A 242 -18.60 12.56 -9.90
C ASN A 242 -18.76 13.90 -9.18
N VAL A 243 -19.22 14.94 -9.88
CA VAL A 243 -19.52 16.26 -9.29
C VAL A 243 -20.57 16.13 -8.19
N GLU A 244 -21.64 15.36 -8.45
CA GLU A 244 -22.70 15.08 -7.46
C GLU A 244 -22.14 14.30 -6.26
N ALA A 245 -21.25 13.33 -6.50
CA ALA A 245 -20.61 12.52 -5.47
C ALA A 245 -19.75 13.37 -4.51
N VAL A 246 -18.89 14.22 -5.05
CA VAL A 246 -18.07 15.16 -4.26
C VAL A 246 -18.94 16.12 -3.46
N ASN A 247 -19.97 16.70 -4.11
CA ASN A 247 -20.89 17.61 -3.42
C ASN A 247 -21.68 16.93 -2.30
N PHE A 248 -22.04 15.65 -2.48
CA PHE A 248 -22.74 14.88 -1.45
C PHE A 248 -21.87 14.66 -0.21
N VAL A 249 -20.66 14.11 -0.36
CA VAL A 249 -19.80 13.83 0.78
C VAL A 249 -19.36 15.10 1.50
N VAL A 250 -18.98 16.13 0.76
CA VAL A 250 -18.64 17.45 1.34
C VAL A 250 -19.86 18.08 2.02
N GLY A 251 -21.07 17.85 1.49
CA GLY A 251 -22.34 18.25 2.12
C GLY A 251 -22.52 17.64 3.51
N LEU A 252 -22.26 16.34 3.67
CA LEU A 252 -22.30 15.67 4.99
C LEU A 252 -21.33 16.30 5.99
N VAL A 253 -20.12 16.63 5.54
CA VAL A 253 -19.11 17.32 6.37
C VAL A 253 -19.60 18.71 6.80
N LYS A 254 -20.07 19.51 5.85
CA LYS A 254 -20.59 20.89 6.10
C LYS A 254 -21.82 20.89 7.00
N ASP A 255 -22.65 19.85 6.95
CA ASP A 255 -23.83 19.69 7.82
C ASP A 255 -23.42 19.19 9.23
N GLY A 256 -22.14 18.95 9.48
CA GLY A 256 -21.62 18.47 10.76
C GLY A 256 -22.03 17.03 11.10
N LEU A 257 -22.25 16.20 10.10
CA LEU A 257 -22.71 14.81 10.22
C LEU A 257 -21.55 13.80 10.22
N THR A 258 -20.29 14.27 10.20
CA THR A 258 -19.10 13.43 10.12
C THR A 258 -18.17 13.64 11.32
N ASN A 259 -16.99 12.97 11.31
CA ASN A 259 -15.85 13.27 12.16
C ASN A 259 -15.43 14.75 12.03
N THR A 260 -14.61 15.25 12.95
CA THR A 260 -14.36 16.69 13.10
C THR A 260 -13.51 17.26 11.97
N ASP A 261 -12.46 16.55 11.59
CA ASP A 261 -11.49 17.02 10.61
C ASP A 261 -11.10 15.91 9.61
N PRO A 262 -11.94 15.69 8.57
CA PRO A 262 -11.67 14.64 7.58
C PRO A 262 -10.40 14.88 6.75
N THR A 263 -9.77 16.06 6.83
CA THR A 263 -8.52 16.34 6.12
C THR A 263 -7.26 15.96 6.89
N THR A 264 -7.40 15.58 8.15
CA THR A 264 -6.29 15.17 9.03
C THR A 264 -6.56 13.86 9.77
N GLU A 265 -7.82 13.51 10.01
CA GLU A 265 -8.22 12.25 10.64
C GLU A 265 -8.23 11.14 9.60
N THR A 266 -7.28 10.20 9.72
CA THR A 266 -7.09 9.09 8.80
C THR A 266 -8.09 7.96 9.03
N ARG A 267 -8.17 7.02 8.11
CA ARG A 267 -8.93 5.77 8.29
C ARG A 267 -8.56 5.04 9.59
N TYR A 268 -7.30 5.10 10.02
CA TYR A 268 -6.87 4.49 11.29
C TYR A 268 -7.50 5.18 12.50
N ASP A 269 -7.61 6.52 12.48
CA ASP A 269 -8.30 7.29 13.53
C ASP A 269 -9.80 6.95 13.55
N LEU A 270 -10.43 6.87 12.38
CA LEU A 270 -11.84 6.47 12.25
C LEU A 270 -12.08 5.06 12.78
N GLN A 271 -11.19 4.12 12.49
CA GLN A 271 -11.24 2.74 12.98
C GLN A 271 -11.16 2.70 14.51
N GLU A 272 -10.29 3.50 15.12
CA GLU A 272 -10.19 3.63 16.58
C GLU A 272 -11.46 4.22 17.17
N MET A 273 -12.01 5.29 16.57
CA MET A 273 -13.28 5.90 17.00
C MET A 273 -14.44 4.91 16.89
N PHE A 274 -14.49 4.11 15.81
CA PHE A 274 -15.52 3.10 15.61
C PHE A 274 -15.44 1.99 16.64
N ALA A 275 -14.27 1.42 16.87
CA ALA A 275 -14.02 0.39 17.87
C ALA A 275 -14.33 0.87 19.29
N ALA A 276 -14.10 2.16 19.58
CA ALA A 276 -14.44 2.79 20.85
C ALA A 276 -15.93 3.19 21.01
N GLY A 277 -16.76 2.93 19.99
CA GLY A 277 -18.20 3.29 20.00
C GLY A 277 -18.45 4.80 19.91
N LYS A 278 -17.52 5.58 19.39
CA LYS A 278 -17.64 7.03 19.18
C LYS A 278 -18.01 7.41 17.75
N LEU A 279 -17.94 6.47 16.82
CA LEU A 279 -18.33 6.58 15.43
C LEU A 279 -19.41 5.55 15.15
N ALA A 280 -20.51 5.97 14.51
CA ALA A 280 -21.64 5.08 14.27
C ALA A 280 -21.48 4.24 13.00
N MET A 281 -20.97 4.84 11.94
CA MET A 281 -20.82 4.19 10.63
C MET A 281 -19.57 4.68 9.93
N MET A 282 -18.90 3.80 9.17
CA MET A 282 -17.79 4.14 8.27
C MET A 282 -17.70 3.14 7.12
N ILE A 283 -17.11 3.54 6.01
CA ILE A 283 -16.67 2.59 4.99
C ILE A 283 -15.21 2.23 5.29
N GLY A 284 -14.87 0.97 5.12
CA GLY A 284 -13.49 0.56 5.34
C GLY A 284 -13.22 -0.90 4.96
N PRO A 285 -11.95 -1.29 5.04
CA PRO A 285 -11.48 -2.60 4.61
C PRO A 285 -11.85 -3.71 5.58
N ASN A 286 -11.68 -4.96 5.12
CA ASN A 286 -11.99 -6.17 5.89
C ASN A 286 -11.23 -6.26 7.24
N GLN A 287 -10.03 -5.67 7.34
CA GLN A 287 -9.20 -5.69 8.57
C GLN A 287 -9.87 -5.00 9.76
N ILE A 288 -10.81 -4.08 9.53
CA ILE A 288 -11.56 -3.42 10.62
C ILE A 288 -12.30 -4.45 11.48
N SER A 289 -12.75 -5.55 10.90
CA SER A 289 -13.43 -6.63 11.64
C SER A 289 -12.55 -7.22 12.74
N LYS A 290 -11.30 -7.56 12.42
CA LYS A 290 -10.31 -8.08 13.36
C LYS A 290 -9.96 -7.03 14.40
N TYR A 291 -9.65 -5.82 13.95
CA TYR A 291 -9.31 -4.71 14.84
C TYR A 291 -10.40 -4.46 15.89
N CYS A 292 -11.67 -4.41 15.50
CA CYS A 292 -12.79 -4.19 16.42
C CYS A 292 -12.96 -5.33 17.42
N LYS A 293 -12.75 -6.59 17.00
CA LYS A 293 -12.80 -7.75 17.90
C LYS A 293 -11.69 -7.70 18.95
N GLU A 294 -10.51 -7.24 18.59
CA GLU A 294 -9.33 -7.20 19.47
C GLU A 294 -9.29 -5.97 20.39
N ASN A 295 -9.80 -4.82 19.94
CA ASN A 295 -9.55 -3.54 20.63
C ASN A 295 -10.78 -2.81 21.18
N GLY A 296 -12.00 -3.20 20.82
CA GLY A 296 -13.17 -2.44 21.25
C GLY A 296 -14.35 -3.27 21.70
N GLY A 297 -14.55 -4.44 21.13
CA GLY A 297 -15.73 -5.25 21.39
C GLY A 297 -17.05 -4.58 20.96
N VAL A 298 -16.98 -3.61 20.03
CA VAL A 298 -18.15 -2.95 19.45
C VAL A 298 -19.08 -3.98 18.79
N ASN A 299 -20.37 -3.88 19.04
CA ASN A 299 -21.38 -4.72 18.41
C ASN A 299 -21.67 -4.18 17.01
N PHE A 300 -20.93 -4.67 16.01
CA PHE A 300 -21.02 -4.16 14.64
C PHE A 300 -21.70 -5.12 13.67
N GLY A 301 -22.08 -4.59 12.54
CA GLY A 301 -22.45 -5.31 11.33
C GLY A 301 -21.75 -4.75 10.12
N ILE A 302 -21.83 -5.49 9.01
CA ILE A 302 -21.27 -5.15 7.72
C ILE A 302 -22.38 -5.15 6.70
N ALA A 303 -22.38 -4.20 5.78
CA ALA A 303 -23.35 -4.07 4.69
C ALA A 303 -22.69 -3.51 3.43
N SER A 304 -23.42 -3.54 2.32
CA SER A 304 -22.99 -2.88 1.08
C SER A 304 -22.88 -1.37 1.27
N ILE A 305 -22.00 -0.74 0.49
CA ILE A 305 -21.85 0.71 0.45
C ILE A 305 -23.16 1.33 -0.08
N PRO A 306 -23.73 2.37 0.56
CA PRO A 306 -24.96 3.01 0.13
C PRO A 306 -24.83 3.65 -1.27
N THR A 307 -25.87 3.50 -2.10
CA THR A 307 -25.92 4.03 -3.47
C THR A 307 -26.74 5.31 -3.56
N ASN A 308 -26.56 6.06 -4.64
CA ASN A 308 -27.48 7.17 -4.95
C ASN A 308 -28.75 6.61 -5.61
N GLY A 309 -29.83 6.45 -4.83
CA GLY A 309 -31.10 5.88 -5.31
C GLY A 309 -30.93 4.42 -5.76
N ASP A 310 -31.36 4.13 -6.99
CA ASP A 310 -31.35 2.80 -7.60
C ASP A 310 -30.11 2.47 -8.43
N LYS A 311 -29.03 3.24 -8.26
CA LYS A 311 -27.75 2.98 -8.93
C LYS A 311 -27.18 1.62 -8.53
N ALA A 312 -26.42 1.03 -9.45
CA ALA A 312 -25.72 -0.21 -9.15
C ALA A 312 -24.65 0.00 -8.07
N GLY A 313 -24.69 -0.83 -7.03
CA GLY A 313 -23.69 -0.78 -5.96
C GLY A 313 -22.36 -1.38 -6.39
N ALA A 314 -21.27 -0.82 -5.87
CA ALA A 314 -19.92 -1.34 -6.07
C ALA A 314 -19.14 -1.28 -4.75
N SER A 315 -18.37 -2.33 -4.47
CA SER A 315 -17.30 -2.28 -3.50
C SER A 315 -16.03 -1.72 -4.16
N VAL A 316 -15.13 -1.18 -3.35
CA VAL A 316 -13.79 -0.80 -3.79
C VAL A 316 -12.83 -1.93 -3.45
N GLY A 317 -12.27 -2.53 -4.50
CA GLY A 317 -11.16 -3.47 -4.39
C GLY A 317 -9.84 -2.71 -4.44
N VAL A 318 -8.93 -3.04 -3.53
CA VAL A 318 -7.56 -2.52 -3.54
C VAL A 318 -6.62 -3.70 -3.59
N MET A 319 -5.53 -3.56 -4.32
CA MET A 319 -4.54 -4.60 -4.50
C MET A 319 -3.15 -3.99 -4.46
N ASP A 320 -2.35 -4.51 -3.58
CA ASP A 320 -0.93 -4.21 -3.50
C ASP A 320 -0.14 -5.26 -4.26
N ARG A 321 1.04 -4.89 -4.74
CA ARG A 321 1.80 -5.66 -5.72
C ARG A 321 3.27 -5.66 -5.38
N PHE A 322 3.95 -6.73 -5.83
CA PHE A 322 5.39 -6.66 -6.04
C PHE A 322 5.69 -6.30 -7.48
N MET A 323 6.70 -5.46 -7.66
CA MET A 323 7.32 -5.14 -8.94
C MET A 323 8.83 -5.21 -8.81
N CYS A 324 9.52 -5.49 -9.92
CA CYS A 324 10.98 -5.58 -9.99
C CYS A 324 11.51 -4.44 -10.86
N PHE A 325 12.41 -3.62 -10.30
CA PHE A 325 13.11 -2.60 -11.07
C PHE A 325 14.18 -3.22 -11.97
N ASP A 326 14.41 -2.64 -13.14
CA ASP A 326 15.51 -3.04 -14.03
C ASP A 326 16.81 -2.30 -13.64
N ASN A 327 17.56 -2.91 -12.74
CA ASN A 327 18.88 -2.40 -12.32
C ASN A 327 20.04 -2.96 -13.17
N GLY A 328 19.75 -3.65 -14.29
CA GLY A 328 20.76 -4.18 -15.20
C GLY A 328 21.39 -5.49 -14.70
N TYR A 329 20.58 -6.44 -14.26
CA TYR A 329 20.98 -7.67 -13.63
C TYR A 329 21.73 -8.67 -14.52
N THR A 330 22.63 -9.42 -13.92
CA THR A 330 23.14 -10.68 -14.46
C THR A 330 22.11 -11.81 -14.28
N ASP A 331 22.27 -12.92 -15.01
CA ASP A 331 21.41 -14.10 -14.86
C ASP A 331 21.41 -14.63 -13.41
N ALA A 332 22.51 -14.50 -12.68
CA ALA A 332 22.63 -14.95 -11.29
C ALA A 332 21.83 -14.05 -10.34
N GLU A 333 21.83 -12.75 -10.56
CA GLU A 333 21.06 -11.80 -9.75
C GLU A 333 19.56 -11.95 -10.01
N LEU A 334 19.12 -12.13 -11.26
CA LEU A 334 17.73 -12.45 -11.59
C LEU A 334 17.28 -13.78 -10.95
N ALA A 335 18.13 -14.80 -10.99
CA ALA A 335 17.82 -16.07 -10.34
C ALA A 335 17.70 -15.92 -8.81
N ALA A 336 18.50 -15.05 -8.19
CA ALA A 336 18.39 -14.75 -6.77
C ALA A 336 17.07 -14.01 -6.45
N ILE A 337 16.69 -13.00 -7.24
CA ILE A 337 15.40 -12.30 -7.11
C ILE A 337 14.23 -13.29 -7.25
N THR A 338 14.27 -14.17 -8.27
CA THR A 338 13.27 -15.21 -8.45
C THR A 338 13.18 -16.13 -7.23
N THR A 339 14.32 -16.54 -6.66
CA THR A 339 14.35 -17.39 -5.47
C THR A 339 13.71 -16.71 -4.25
N VAL A 340 13.96 -15.41 -4.04
CA VAL A 340 13.37 -14.64 -2.94
C VAL A 340 11.86 -14.56 -3.10
N ILE A 341 11.38 -14.19 -4.29
CA ILE A 341 9.94 -13.99 -4.53
C ILE A 341 9.18 -15.33 -4.51
N ASP A 342 9.75 -16.39 -5.08
CA ASP A 342 9.15 -17.72 -5.05
C ASP A 342 9.04 -18.27 -3.62
N THR A 343 10.08 -18.03 -2.78
CA THR A 343 10.05 -18.39 -1.35
C THR A 343 8.98 -17.61 -0.58
N PHE A 344 8.77 -16.35 -0.92
CA PHE A 344 7.67 -15.57 -0.33
C PHE A 344 6.31 -16.16 -0.69
N TYR A 345 6.10 -16.56 -1.96
CA TYR A 345 4.85 -17.17 -2.44
C TYR A 345 4.75 -18.69 -2.22
N ASP A 346 5.66 -19.30 -1.44
CA ASP A 346 5.41 -20.64 -0.93
C ASP A 346 4.10 -20.65 -0.14
N ASP A 347 3.29 -21.70 -0.33
CA ASP A 347 1.88 -21.71 0.08
C ASP A 347 1.66 -21.35 1.56
N GLN A 348 2.45 -21.93 2.48
CA GLN A 348 2.28 -21.69 3.91
C GLN A 348 2.85 -20.33 4.36
N PRO A 349 4.08 -19.92 4.02
CA PRO A 349 4.58 -18.58 4.33
C PRO A 349 3.67 -17.47 3.82
N TYR A 350 3.17 -17.60 2.59
CA TYR A 350 2.26 -16.63 2.01
C TYR A 350 0.90 -16.59 2.75
N ALA A 351 0.32 -17.76 3.06
CA ALA A 351 -0.93 -17.80 3.83
C ALA A 351 -0.76 -17.20 5.23
N ASP A 352 0.38 -17.47 5.91
CA ASP A 352 0.69 -16.90 7.23
C ASP A 352 0.81 -15.36 7.15
N TRP A 353 1.44 -14.84 6.08
CA TRP A 353 1.52 -13.41 5.79
C TRP A 353 0.14 -12.78 5.64
N VAL A 354 -0.69 -13.33 4.75
CA VAL A 354 -2.05 -12.86 4.48
C VAL A 354 -2.91 -12.86 5.75
N LEU A 355 -2.86 -13.96 6.53
CA LEU A 355 -3.62 -14.09 7.78
C LEU A 355 -3.14 -13.13 8.87
N MET A 356 -1.83 -12.90 8.95
CA MET A 356 -1.24 -11.98 9.93
C MET A 356 -1.70 -10.56 9.67
N GLU A 357 -1.66 -10.10 8.41
CA GLU A 357 -2.11 -8.77 8.01
C GLU A 357 -3.64 -8.67 7.86
N ASP A 358 -4.38 -9.78 7.92
CA ASP A 358 -5.83 -9.85 7.74
C ASP A 358 -6.32 -9.31 6.39
N PHE A 359 -5.50 -9.50 5.34
CA PHE A 359 -5.84 -9.19 3.96
C PHE A 359 -6.49 -10.39 3.25
N LEU A 360 -6.79 -10.22 1.97
CA LEU A 360 -7.33 -11.28 1.12
C LEU A 360 -6.22 -11.81 0.20
N PRO A 361 -6.13 -13.14 0.03
CA PRO A 361 -5.05 -13.76 -0.73
C PRO A 361 -5.20 -13.53 -2.23
N ALA A 362 -4.07 -13.33 -2.91
CA ALA A 362 -3.99 -13.17 -4.35
C ALA A 362 -3.69 -14.48 -5.10
N THR A 363 -3.39 -15.56 -4.37
CA THR A 363 -3.14 -16.89 -4.95
C THR A 363 -4.24 -17.88 -4.60
N SER A 364 -4.51 -18.85 -5.49
CA SER A 364 -5.52 -19.88 -5.29
C SER A 364 -5.18 -20.80 -4.13
N THR A 365 -3.91 -21.23 -4.01
CA THR A 365 -3.45 -22.10 -2.90
C THR A 365 -3.46 -21.36 -1.57
N GLY A 366 -3.03 -20.08 -1.54
CA GLY A 366 -3.12 -19.23 -0.37
C GLY A 366 -4.58 -19.03 0.09
N ALA A 367 -5.51 -18.87 -0.85
CA ALA A 367 -6.94 -18.73 -0.52
C ALA A 367 -7.52 -19.99 0.15
N GLU A 368 -7.14 -21.17 -0.30
CA GLU A 368 -7.56 -22.43 0.33
C GLU A 368 -7.08 -22.52 1.78
N LEU A 369 -5.81 -22.20 2.03
CA LEU A 369 -5.23 -22.21 3.38
C LEU A 369 -5.83 -21.12 4.28
N CYS A 370 -5.98 -19.92 3.77
CA CYS A 370 -6.59 -18.80 4.51
C CYS A 370 -8.06 -19.08 4.87
N ALA A 371 -8.86 -19.60 3.93
CA ALA A 371 -10.26 -19.95 4.18
C ALA A 371 -10.39 -21.11 5.20
N ALA A 372 -9.46 -22.06 5.18
CA ALA A 372 -9.42 -23.14 6.17
C ALA A 372 -9.09 -22.64 7.59
N ALA A 373 -8.19 -21.66 7.69
CA ALA A 373 -7.79 -21.07 8.96
C ALA A 373 -8.79 -20.01 9.47
N ASN A 374 -9.41 -19.25 8.59
CA ASN A 374 -10.38 -18.20 8.90
C ASN A 374 -11.56 -18.23 7.92
N PRO A 375 -12.63 -18.99 8.23
CA PRO A 375 -13.80 -19.10 7.35
C PRO A 375 -14.52 -17.77 7.03
N ASP A 376 -14.38 -16.75 7.89
CA ASP A 376 -14.98 -15.43 7.65
C ASP A 376 -14.37 -14.74 6.42
N MET A 377 -13.16 -15.12 6.00
CA MET A 377 -12.51 -14.57 4.80
C MET A 377 -13.21 -14.97 3.50
N THR A 378 -13.92 -16.10 3.46
CA THR A 378 -14.60 -16.58 2.24
C THR A 378 -15.57 -15.55 1.68
N ALA A 379 -16.37 -14.91 2.56
CA ALA A 379 -17.32 -13.89 2.13
C ALA A 379 -16.63 -12.64 1.51
N TRP A 380 -15.46 -12.29 2.02
CA TRP A 380 -14.68 -11.15 1.51
C TRP A 380 -13.97 -11.46 0.19
N ILE A 381 -13.54 -12.71 -0.02
CA ILE A 381 -12.98 -13.16 -1.30
C ILE A 381 -14.03 -13.00 -2.41
N ASP A 382 -15.29 -13.34 -2.14
CA ASP A 382 -16.39 -13.14 -3.08
C ASP A 382 -16.66 -11.64 -3.33
N VAL A 383 -16.56 -10.80 -2.30
CA VAL A 383 -16.72 -9.33 -2.43
C VAL A 383 -15.62 -8.74 -3.28
N VAL A 384 -14.36 -9.13 -3.07
CA VAL A 384 -13.24 -8.60 -3.87
C VAL A 384 -13.34 -9.03 -5.32
N GLY A 385 -13.82 -10.25 -5.58
CA GLY A 385 -14.06 -10.75 -6.93
C GLY A 385 -15.12 -9.97 -7.72
N SER A 386 -16.02 -9.24 -7.02
CA SER A 386 -17.06 -8.38 -7.60
C SER A 386 -16.78 -6.87 -7.45
N SER A 387 -15.63 -6.50 -6.90
CA SER A 387 -15.26 -5.09 -6.67
C SER A 387 -14.78 -4.41 -7.95
N LYS A 388 -14.94 -3.09 -8.01
CA LYS A 388 -14.22 -2.23 -8.96
C LYS A 388 -12.84 -1.92 -8.39
N PHE A 389 -11.84 -1.89 -9.28
CA PHE A 389 -10.47 -1.54 -8.94
C PHE A 389 -10.09 -0.19 -9.53
N TYR A 390 -9.12 0.48 -8.91
CA TYR A 390 -8.54 1.69 -9.46
C TYR A 390 -7.84 1.40 -10.80
N PRO A 391 -7.78 2.38 -11.72
CA PRO A 391 -7.12 2.19 -13.01
C PRO A 391 -5.58 2.27 -12.89
N THR A 392 -5.02 1.41 -12.03
CA THR A 392 -3.59 1.41 -11.66
C THR A 392 -2.65 1.02 -12.81
N ALA A 393 -3.18 0.53 -13.93
CA ALA A 393 -2.43 0.29 -15.16
C ALA A 393 -2.21 1.55 -16.00
N LYS A 394 -2.76 2.71 -15.60
CA LYS A 394 -2.54 4.00 -16.25
C LYS A 394 -1.43 4.76 -15.53
N ALA A 395 -0.46 5.26 -16.29
CA ALA A 395 0.69 5.98 -15.73
C ALA A 395 0.28 7.24 -14.94
N GLU A 396 -0.82 7.91 -15.39
CA GLU A 396 -1.33 9.11 -14.75
C GLU A 396 -2.06 8.82 -13.42
N TRP A 397 -2.21 7.54 -13.02
CA TRP A 397 -2.98 7.20 -11.83
C TRP A 397 -2.46 7.84 -10.54
N ALA A 398 -1.15 7.96 -10.39
CA ALA A 398 -0.56 8.61 -9.21
C ALA A 398 -1.01 10.07 -9.07
N ASP A 399 -1.05 10.81 -10.19
CA ASP A 399 -1.50 12.21 -10.23
C ASP A 399 -3.02 12.30 -10.02
N VAL A 400 -3.80 11.41 -10.63
CA VAL A 400 -5.25 11.34 -10.42
C VAL A 400 -5.59 11.04 -8.97
N LYS A 401 -4.88 10.09 -8.34
CA LYS A 401 -5.05 9.73 -6.92
C LYS A 401 -4.91 10.97 -6.03
N GLN A 402 -3.85 11.76 -6.21
CA GLN A 402 -3.66 12.98 -5.45
C GLN A 402 -4.67 14.07 -5.84
N GLY A 403 -4.92 14.21 -7.14
CA GLY A 403 -5.81 15.25 -7.66
C GLY A 403 -7.24 15.17 -7.13
N VAL A 404 -7.83 13.96 -7.02
CA VAL A 404 -9.20 13.83 -6.46
C VAL A 404 -9.25 14.16 -4.96
N ILE A 405 -8.19 13.84 -4.21
CA ILE A 405 -8.06 14.24 -2.79
C ILE A 405 -8.03 15.77 -2.67
N ASP A 406 -7.21 16.42 -3.49
CA ASP A 406 -7.10 17.88 -3.50
C ASP A 406 -8.43 18.55 -3.89
N VAL A 407 -9.18 17.97 -4.83
CA VAL A 407 -10.52 18.43 -5.20
C VAL A 407 -11.47 18.35 -4.00
N GLU A 408 -11.58 17.22 -3.32
CA GLU A 408 -12.47 17.06 -2.15
C GLU A 408 -12.13 18.09 -1.07
N GLN A 409 -10.85 18.26 -0.74
CA GLN A 409 -10.41 19.24 0.26
C GLN A 409 -10.69 20.67 -0.18
N GLN A 410 -10.47 21.03 -1.46
CA GLN A 410 -10.74 22.37 -1.97
C GLN A 410 -12.24 22.67 -2.01
N VAL A 411 -13.10 21.71 -2.36
CA VAL A 411 -14.57 21.86 -2.31
C VAL A 411 -15.03 22.04 -0.86
N LEU A 412 -14.41 21.37 0.10
CA LEU A 412 -14.68 21.57 1.53
C LEU A 412 -14.36 23.02 1.95
N LEU A 413 -13.29 23.60 1.42
CA LEU A 413 -12.89 25.00 1.65
C LEU A 413 -13.73 26.03 0.86
N GLY A 414 -14.68 25.58 0.03
CA GLY A 414 -15.63 26.44 -0.68
C GLY A 414 -15.39 26.57 -2.18
N GLY A 415 -14.49 25.73 -2.75
CA GLY A 415 -14.32 25.59 -4.19
C GLY A 415 -15.55 25.02 -4.89
N ASP A 416 -15.68 25.24 -6.19
CA ASP A 416 -16.72 24.66 -7.02
C ASP A 416 -16.27 23.28 -7.54
N ALA A 417 -17.05 22.24 -7.27
CA ALA A 417 -16.68 20.86 -7.61
C ALA A 417 -16.56 20.64 -9.12
N GLN A 418 -17.44 21.26 -9.93
CA GLN A 418 -17.38 21.13 -11.39
C GLN A 418 -16.11 21.78 -11.93
N GLU A 419 -15.82 23.03 -11.52
CA GLU A 419 -14.62 23.75 -11.97
C GLU A 419 -13.33 23.00 -11.60
N LEU A 420 -13.25 22.47 -10.38
CA LEU A 420 -12.07 21.76 -9.92
C LEU A 420 -11.87 20.41 -10.63
N LEU A 421 -12.95 19.67 -10.86
CA LEU A 421 -12.89 18.41 -11.62
C LEU A 421 -12.64 18.65 -13.11
N ASP A 422 -13.16 19.73 -13.71
CA ASP A 422 -12.83 20.13 -15.09
C ASP A 422 -11.34 20.43 -15.26
N ASN A 423 -10.75 21.17 -14.30
CA ASN A 423 -9.34 21.48 -14.31
C ASN A 423 -8.49 20.20 -14.17
N LEU A 424 -8.85 19.30 -13.24
CA LEU A 424 -8.14 18.02 -13.08
C LEU A 424 -8.26 17.17 -14.35
N GLN A 425 -9.45 17.07 -14.95
CA GLN A 425 -9.67 16.34 -16.20
C GLN A 425 -8.80 16.90 -17.34
N GLU A 426 -8.71 18.24 -17.47
CA GLU A 426 -7.89 18.89 -18.49
C GLU A 426 -6.39 18.64 -18.25
N GLU A 427 -5.93 18.67 -17.02
CA GLU A 427 -4.54 18.38 -16.65
C GLU A 427 -4.14 16.95 -16.98
N ILE A 428 -5.00 15.99 -16.68
CA ILE A 428 -4.71 14.55 -16.85
C ILE A 428 -4.91 14.09 -18.31
N ALA A 429 -5.97 14.54 -18.97
CA ALA A 429 -6.30 14.07 -20.32
C ALA A 429 -5.60 14.86 -21.45
N GLY A 430 -4.95 16.00 -21.15
CA GLY A 430 -4.22 16.84 -22.11
C GLY A 430 -5.15 17.68 -22.92
#